data_69f1cc458ebfd9cd3655df06bf40d112
#
_entry.id   69f1cc458ebfd9cd3655df06bf40d112
#
_cell.length_a   1.000
_cell.length_b   1.000
_cell.length_c   1.000
_cell.angle_alpha   90.00
_cell.angle_beta   90.00
_cell.angle_gamma   90.00
#
_symmetry.space_group_name_H-M   'P 1'
#
loop_
_entity.id
_entity.type
_entity.pdbx_description
1 polymer ?
#
loop_
_entity_poly.entity_id
_entity_poly.type
_entity_poly.pdbx_seq_one_letter_code
_entity_poly.pdbx_strand_id
1 'polypeptide(L)'
;MRIAILAHSTNPRGGVVHALALGEALTALGHEAVVHAPDPVGAGFFRTATCGTVSVPAGASHRMPLHRMVETRVADYVRHFEQPVNRAFDVFHAHDGLSGNALAALKAHGLIRGFVRTVHHIDGFADARVAALQNRSIVAADRHFTVSRMWRDTLMRDFGLSATVVGNGVDLKVFTPRADGREAALRARLCPGDGPAFLAVGGVEERKNTLRILQAFAQVLAIRPDARLVVAGGASLLDHGGYQAEFRKALGADRRTADRVVLAGPMEQADMPALYRIADALVFPSVKEGFGLVALEAMACGTPVLTSRIPPFTEHFGDDDVIWCNPHAAGSIADAMVTALAPAIRRRLSARADAAVAAHRWDRVAAAHLPVYQEIWENAHA
;
A
#
# COMPACT_ATOMS: atom_id res chain seq x y z
N MET A 1 -7.54 15.35 -20.82
CA MET A 1 -6.14 15.62 -20.43
C MET A 1 -5.33 14.37 -20.61
N ARG A 2 -4.05 14.54 -21.00
CA ARG A 2 -3.04 13.48 -21.02
C ARG A 2 -2.24 13.55 -19.71
N ILE A 3 -2.20 12.48 -18.93
CA ILE A 3 -1.65 12.47 -17.57
C ILE A 3 -0.56 11.39 -17.45
N ALA A 4 0.67 11.82 -17.17
CA ALA A 4 1.77 10.91 -16.84
C ALA A 4 1.79 10.67 -15.33
N ILE A 5 1.58 9.43 -14.91
CA ILE A 5 1.65 8.98 -13.51
C ILE A 5 2.96 8.20 -13.32
N LEU A 6 3.81 8.61 -12.39
CA LEU A 6 5.12 8.01 -12.19
C LEU A 6 5.19 7.25 -10.86
N ALA A 7 5.59 5.99 -10.90
CA ALA A 7 5.76 5.12 -9.75
C ALA A 7 7.20 4.57 -9.65
N HIS A 8 7.61 4.08 -8.49
CA HIS A 8 9.01 3.68 -8.23
C HIS A 8 9.41 2.32 -8.80
N SER A 9 8.47 1.48 -9.18
CA SER A 9 8.72 0.14 -9.73
C SER A 9 7.49 -0.43 -10.42
N THR A 10 7.66 -1.55 -11.11
CA THR A 10 6.57 -2.34 -11.72
C THR A 10 5.98 -3.40 -10.77
N ASN A 11 6.49 -3.54 -9.54
CA ASN A 11 6.10 -4.57 -8.57
C ASN A 11 4.86 -4.17 -7.76
N PRO A 12 4.10 -5.13 -7.17
CA PRO A 12 2.87 -4.87 -6.42
C PRO A 12 3.15 -4.27 -5.03
N ARG A 13 3.53 -2.98 -5.00
CA ARG A 13 3.67 -2.16 -3.81
C ARG A 13 2.49 -1.20 -3.70
N GLY A 14 2.10 -0.82 -2.48
CA GLY A 14 0.91 0.02 -2.27
C GLY A 14 0.84 1.27 -3.14
N GLY A 15 1.96 2.01 -3.30
CA GLY A 15 2.03 3.18 -4.18
C GLY A 15 1.90 2.83 -5.68
N VAL A 16 2.38 1.65 -6.12
CA VAL A 16 2.25 1.19 -7.50
C VAL A 16 0.83 0.70 -7.78
N VAL A 17 0.23 -0.03 -6.83
CA VAL A 17 -1.19 -0.43 -6.90
C VAL A 17 -2.08 0.79 -7.00
N HIS A 18 -1.83 1.83 -6.18
CA HIS A 18 -2.54 3.10 -6.25
C HIS A 18 -2.36 3.77 -7.63
N ALA A 19 -1.13 3.88 -8.13
CA ALA A 19 -0.84 4.55 -9.40
C ALA A 19 -1.59 3.88 -10.58
N LEU A 20 -1.57 2.55 -10.66
CA LEU A 20 -2.31 1.79 -11.67
C LEU A 20 -3.82 1.98 -11.53
N ALA A 21 -4.37 1.84 -10.33
CA ALA A 21 -5.80 1.95 -10.11
C ALA A 21 -6.32 3.38 -10.34
N LEU A 22 -5.53 4.41 -9.98
CA LEU A 22 -5.83 5.80 -10.33
C LEU A 22 -5.82 6.01 -11.85
N GLY A 23 -4.79 5.49 -12.55
CA GLY A 23 -4.70 5.56 -14.01
C GLY A 23 -5.90 4.93 -14.70
N GLU A 24 -6.32 3.76 -14.27
CA GLU A 24 -7.51 3.06 -14.77
C GLU A 24 -8.79 3.87 -14.52
N ALA A 25 -8.95 4.42 -13.31
CA ALA A 25 -10.11 5.24 -12.97
C ALA A 25 -10.16 6.55 -13.75
N LEU A 26 -9.04 7.21 -13.97
CA LEU A 26 -8.94 8.42 -14.82
C LEU A 26 -9.26 8.09 -16.29
N THR A 27 -8.80 6.94 -16.79
CA THR A 27 -9.13 6.46 -18.14
C THR A 27 -10.63 6.20 -18.26
N ALA A 28 -11.27 5.61 -17.25
CA ALA A 28 -12.71 5.41 -17.22
C ALA A 28 -13.51 6.73 -17.17
N LEU A 29 -12.91 7.82 -16.69
CA LEU A 29 -13.47 9.17 -16.71
C LEU A 29 -13.18 9.94 -18.03
N GLY A 30 -12.58 9.29 -19.04
CA GLY A 30 -12.34 9.87 -20.36
C GLY A 30 -11.00 10.63 -20.48
N HIS A 31 -10.06 10.45 -19.58
CA HIS A 31 -8.70 11.00 -19.68
C HIS A 31 -7.72 9.97 -20.26
N GLU A 32 -6.64 10.42 -20.87
CA GLU A 32 -5.54 9.56 -21.29
C GLU A 32 -4.50 9.48 -20.15
N ALA A 33 -4.59 8.45 -19.31
CA ALA A 33 -3.64 8.22 -18.24
C ALA A 33 -2.61 7.16 -18.61
N VAL A 34 -1.31 7.45 -18.38
CA VAL A 34 -0.20 6.55 -18.65
C VAL A 34 0.65 6.41 -17.39
N VAL A 35 0.79 5.18 -16.89
CA VAL A 35 1.61 4.90 -15.71
C VAL A 35 3.01 4.47 -16.16
N HIS A 36 4.02 5.23 -15.72
CA HIS A 36 5.43 4.96 -15.99
C HIS A 36 6.09 4.38 -14.75
N ALA A 37 6.92 3.34 -14.91
CA ALA A 37 7.73 2.82 -13.81
C ALA A 37 9.06 2.24 -14.29
N PRO A 38 10.16 2.39 -13.50
CA PRO A 38 11.43 1.76 -13.80
C PRO A 38 11.31 0.23 -13.77
N ASP A 39 11.81 -0.40 -14.82
CA ASP A 39 11.77 -1.85 -14.99
C ASP A 39 13.18 -2.38 -15.34
N PRO A 40 13.97 -2.81 -14.33
CA PRO A 40 15.34 -3.27 -14.55
C PRO A 40 15.45 -4.65 -15.22
N VAL A 41 14.36 -5.39 -15.31
CA VAL A 41 14.33 -6.75 -15.87
C VAL A 41 13.52 -6.87 -17.16
N GLY A 42 12.78 -5.81 -17.52
CA GLY A 42 11.94 -5.79 -18.72
C GLY A 42 10.70 -6.69 -18.64
N ALA A 43 10.26 -7.06 -17.43
CA ALA A 43 9.12 -7.97 -17.23
C ALA A 43 7.76 -7.28 -17.35
N GLY A 44 7.72 -5.93 -17.34
CA GLY A 44 6.49 -5.16 -17.30
C GLY A 44 5.89 -5.05 -15.90
N PHE A 45 4.69 -4.50 -15.84
CA PHE A 45 3.95 -4.39 -14.58
C PHE A 45 3.42 -5.74 -14.12
N PHE A 46 3.29 -5.91 -12.81
CA PHE A 46 2.82 -7.14 -12.15
C PHE A 46 1.41 -7.60 -12.58
N ARG A 47 0.65 -6.76 -13.25
CA ARG A 47 -0.66 -7.07 -13.84
C ARG A 47 -0.92 -6.23 -15.09
N THR A 48 -1.81 -6.69 -15.94
CA THR A 48 -2.40 -5.89 -17.02
C THR A 48 -3.26 -4.77 -16.43
N ALA A 49 -3.23 -3.59 -17.05
CA ALA A 49 -4.03 -2.43 -16.69
C ALA A 49 -4.89 -1.97 -17.89
N THR A 50 -6.03 -1.33 -17.62
CA THR A 50 -6.89 -0.72 -18.65
C THR A 50 -6.46 0.70 -19.03
N CYS A 51 -5.52 1.30 -18.31
CA CYS A 51 -4.83 2.52 -18.70
C CYS A 51 -3.52 2.21 -19.45
N GLY A 52 -2.90 3.24 -20.03
CA GLY A 52 -1.56 3.12 -20.62
C GLY A 52 -0.50 2.76 -19.57
N THR A 53 0.47 1.91 -19.93
CA THR A 53 1.61 1.57 -19.07
C THR A 53 2.90 1.62 -19.86
N VAL A 54 3.96 2.16 -19.25
CA VAL A 54 5.30 2.25 -19.85
C VAL A 54 6.33 1.73 -18.85
N SER A 55 6.96 0.62 -19.20
CA SER A 55 8.16 0.13 -18.51
C SER A 55 9.36 0.97 -18.97
N VAL A 56 9.89 1.80 -18.06
CA VAL A 56 11.06 2.63 -18.32
C VAL A 56 12.31 1.76 -18.18
N PRO A 57 13.14 1.62 -19.24
CA PRO A 57 14.38 0.88 -19.15
C PRO A 57 15.25 1.39 -18.00
N ALA A 58 15.68 0.50 -17.13
CA ALA A 58 16.38 0.90 -15.91
C ALA A 58 17.61 0.02 -15.68
N GLY A 59 18.67 0.63 -15.19
CA GLY A 59 19.92 -0.07 -14.87
C GLY A 59 19.74 -1.04 -13.69
N ALA A 60 20.59 -2.06 -13.57
CA ALA A 60 20.63 -2.92 -12.40
C ALA A 60 21.04 -2.12 -11.17
N SER A 61 20.27 -2.25 -10.08
CA SER A 61 20.55 -1.56 -8.80
C SER A 61 20.72 -2.54 -7.64
N HIS A 62 20.92 -3.80 -7.95
CA HIS A 62 21.09 -4.85 -6.97
C HIS A 62 22.34 -4.59 -6.10
N ARG A 63 22.18 -4.67 -4.78
CA ARG A 63 23.22 -4.41 -3.77
C ARG A 63 23.74 -2.96 -3.69
N MET A 64 23.10 -1.99 -4.34
CA MET A 64 23.46 -0.57 -4.17
C MET A 64 22.94 -0.04 -2.83
N PRO A 65 23.68 0.90 -2.18
CA PRO A 65 23.12 1.71 -1.09
C PRO A 65 21.85 2.43 -1.57
N LEU A 66 20.86 2.61 -0.67
CA LEU A 66 19.55 3.15 -1.03
C LEU A 66 19.62 4.49 -1.78
N HIS A 67 20.44 5.44 -1.30
CA HIS A 67 20.62 6.73 -1.98
C HIS A 67 21.13 6.58 -3.43
N ARG A 68 22.08 5.67 -3.68
CA ARG A 68 22.61 5.40 -5.02
C ARG A 68 21.57 4.77 -5.93
N MET A 69 20.78 3.85 -5.38
CA MET A 69 19.66 3.25 -6.13
C MET A 69 18.66 4.33 -6.53
N VAL A 70 18.29 5.24 -5.62
CA VAL A 70 17.40 6.36 -5.91
C VAL A 70 17.98 7.26 -7.00
N GLU A 71 19.25 7.68 -6.88
CA GLU A 71 19.94 8.51 -7.89
C GLU A 71 19.96 7.84 -9.27
N THR A 72 20.23 6.52 -9.32
CA THR A 72 20.23 5.75 -10.58
C THR A 72 18.83 5.74 -11.21
N ARG A 73 17.78 5.48 -10.44
CA ARG A 73 16.41 5.47 -10.94
C ARG A 73 15.93 6.86 -11.40
N VAL A 74 16.36 7.91 -10.69
CA VAL A 74 16.10 9.28 -11.11
C VAL A 74 16.75 9.55 -12.47
N ALA A 75 18.00 9.14 -12.67
CA ALA A 75 18.69 9.29 -13.95
C ALA A 75 18.02 8.48 -15.08
N ASP A 76 17.53 7.26 -14.80
CA ASP A 76 16.79 6.45 -15.78
C ASP A 76 15.51 7.17 -16.24
N TYR A 77 14.75 7.75 -15.32
CA TYR A 77 13.56 8.54 -15.62
C TYR A 77 13.88 9.83 -16.40
N VAL A 78 14.92 10.57 -15.99
CA VAL A 78 15.35 11.79 -16.70
C VAL A 78 15.69 11.45 -18.13
N ARG A 79 16.51 10.42 -18.38
CA ARG A 79 16.86 9.97 -19.72
C ARG A 79 15.62 9.59 -20.55
N HIS A 80 14.65 8.90 -19.95
CA HIS A 80 13.41 8.55 -20.62
C HIS A 80 12.62 9.78 -21.06
N PHE A 81 12.44 10.74 -20.14
CA PHE A 81 11.67 11.95 -20.39
C PHE A 81 12.47 13.07 -21.10
N GLU A 82 13.78 12.96 -21.29
CA GLU A 82 14.54 13.83 -22.19
C GLU A 82 14.06 13.70 -23.64
N GLN A 83 13.51 12.55 -24.01
CA GLN A 83 12.91 12.35 -25.34
C GLN A 83 11.57 13.10 -25.43
N PRO A 84 11.40 14.06 -26.40
CA PRO A 84 10.18 14.87 -26.48
C PRO A 84 8.89 14.06 -26.60
N VAL A 85 8.94 12.92 -27.32
CA VAL A 85 7.78 12.02 -27.51
C VAL A 85 7.26 11.47 -26.18
N ASN A 86 8.13 11.28 -25.18
CA ASN A 86 7.77 10.77 -23.86
C ASN A 86 7.26 11.86 -22.91
N ARG A 87 7.34 13.15 -23.30
CA ARG A 87 6.89 14.30 -22.49
C ARG A 87 5.58 14.94 -22.94
N ALA A 88 4.94 14.39 -23.96
CA ALA A 88 3.70 14.97 -24.48
C ALA A 88 2.51 14.73 -23.56
N PHE A 89 2.56 15.27 -22.33
CA PHE A 89 1.53 15.19 -21.30
C PHE A 89 1.17 16.57 -20.78
N ASP A 90 -0.10 16.73 -20.38
CA ASP A 90 -0.63 17.96 -19.78
C ASP A 90 -0.28 18.03 -18.29
N VAL A 91 -0.25 16.88 -17.61
CA VAL A 91 0.01 16.76 -16.17
C VAL A 91 1.04 15.68 -15.91
N PHE A 92 2.01 15.98 -15.04
CA PHE A 92 2.98 15.04 -14.49
C PHE A 92 2.68 14.80 -13.03
N HIS A 93 2.49 13.55 -12.62
CA HIS A 93 2.12 13.17 -11.26
C HIS A 93 3.08 12.15 -10.67
N ALA A 94 3.80 12.52 -9.59
CA ALA A 94 4.71 11.66 -8.85
C ALA A 94 4.01 10.98 -7.68
N HIS A 95 4.25 9.68 -7.48
CA HIS A 95 3.67 8.90 -6.37
C HIS A 95 4.66 8.55 -5.25
N ASP A 96 5.95 8.85 -5.43
CA ASP A 96 6.99 8.50 -4.46
C ASP A 96 8.20 9.43 -4.53
N GLY A 97 9.19 9.22 -3.61
CA GLY A 97 10.39 10.06 -3.55
C GLY A 97 11.26 9.96 -4.78
N LEU A 98 11.27 8.82 -5.46
CA LEU A 98 12.06 8.57 -6.65
C LEU A 98 11.46 9.34 -7.85
N SER A 99 10.18 9.12 -8.14
CA SER A 99 9.46 9.81 -9.21
C SER A 99 9.41 11.33 -8.98
N GLY A 100 9.23 11.78 -7.73
CA GLY A 100 9.26 13.20 -7.38
C GLY A 100 10.63 13.86 -7.63
N ASN A 101 11.72 13.17 -7.34
CA ASN A 101 13.07 13.68 -7.65
C ASN A 101 13.34 13.72 -9.15
N ALA A 102 12.82 12.76 -9.92
CA ALA A 102 12.95 12.75 -11.37
C ALA A 102 12.21 13.95 -11.99
N LEU A 103 10.95 14.19 -11.59
CA LEU A 103 10.18 15.34 -12.07
C LEU A 103 10.78 16.68 -11.61
N ALA A 104 11.34 16.73 -10.39
CA ALA A 104 12.08 17.91 -9.91
C ALA A 104 13.31 18.21 -10.77
N ALA A 105 14.04 17.19 -11.22
CA ALA A 105 15.17 17.37 -12.15
C ALA A 105 14.71 17.85 -13.53
N LEU A 106 13.67 17.25 -14.09
CA LEU A 106 13.09 17.67 -15.38
C LEU A 106 12.57 19.11 -15.33
N LYS A 107 11.93 19.51 -14.24
CA LYS A 107 11.49 20.89 -14.01
C LYS A 107 12.67 21.86 -13.93
N ALA A 108 13.72 21.51 -13.20
CA ALA A 108 14.94 22.32 -13.10
C ALA A 108 15.67 22.48 -14.44
N HIS A 109 15.59 21.50 -15.34
CA HIS A 109 16.13 21.57 -16.70
C HIS A 109 15.18 22.27 -17.70
N GLY A 110 14.02 22.77 -17.26
CA GLY A 110 13.03 23.43 -18.12
C GLY A 110 12.32 22.49 -19.10
N LEU A 111 12.41 21.17 -18.87
CA LEU A 111 11.81 20.17 -19.75
C LEU A 111 10.31 19.93 -19.45
N ILE A 112 9.86 20.24 -18.25
CA ILE A 112 8.45 20.29 -17.85
C ILE A 112 8.19 21.59 -17.08
N ARG A 113 6.96 22.11 -17.12
CA ARG A 113 6.59 23.36 -16.41
C ARG A 113 6.43 23.14 -14.91
N GLY A 114 5.83 22.01 -14.53
CA GLY A 114 5.55 21.68 -13.14
C GLY A 114 5.04 20.25 -12.97
N PHE A 115 4.80 19.85 -11.73
CA PHE A 115 4.27 18.54 -11.42
C PHE A 115 3.50 18.52 -10.08
N VAL A 116 2.64 17.54 -9.92
CA VAL A 116 1.96 17.24 -8.67
C VAL A 116 2.58 16.03 -7.99
N ARG A 117 2.42 15.94 -6.67
CA ARG A 117 2.90 14.79 -5.89
C ARG A 117 1.86 14.27 -4.92
N THR A 118 1.57 12.97 -4.98
CA THR A 118 0.86 12.27 -3.90
C THR A 118 1.86 11.83 -2.83
N VAL A 119 1.68 12.31 -1.61
CA VAL A 119 2.44 11.87 -0.43
C VAL A 119 1.65 10.77 0.27
N HIS A 120 2.07 9.53 0.07
CA HIS A 120 1.44 8.36 0.70
C HIS A 120 1.84 8.21 2.16
N HIS A 121 3.10 8.53 2.47
CA HIS A 121 3.68 8.55 3.83
C HIS A 121 5.03 9.27 3.77
N ILE A 122 5.52 9.66 4.94
CA ILE A 122 6.85 10.25 5.12
C ILE A 122 7.62 9.34 6.07
N ASP A 123 8.77 8.83 5.62
CA ASP A 123 9.62 7.94 6.41
C ASP A 123 10.72 8.72 7.14
N GLY A 124 11.11 8.21 8.31
CA GLY A 124 12.31 8.65 8.99
C GLY A 124 13.52 7.85 8.49
N PHE A 125 14.43 8.50 7.79
CA PHE A 125 15.64 7.86 7.30
C PHE A 125 16.84 8.23 8.17
N ALA A 126 17.63 7.23 8.58
CA ALA A 126 18.91 7.45 9.26
C ALA A 126 20.00 8.03 8.33
N ASP A 127 19.98 7.68 7.03
CA ASP A 127 20.85 8.29 6.02
C ASP A 127 20.33 9.68 5.63
N ALA A 128 21.06 10.72 6.01
CA ALA A 128 20.72 12.12 5.74
C ALA A 128 20.55 12.42 4.24
N ARG A 129 21.24 11.68 3.34
CA ARG A 129 21.10 11.85 1.89
C ARG A 129 19.73 11.34 1.40
N VAL A 130 19.28 10.19 1.94
CA VAL A 130 17.94 9.66 1.62
C VAL A 130 16.86 10.59 2.17
N ALA A 131 17.01 11.10 3.38
CA ALA A 131 16.14 12.09 3.97
C ALA A 131 16.07 13.37 3.11
N ALA A 132 17.19 13.89 2.64
CA ALA A 132 17.26 15.05 1.75
C ALA A 132 16.56 14.78 0.41
N LEU A 133 16.73 13.60 -0.19
CA LEU A 133 16.02 13.20 -1.42
C LEU A 133 14.50 13.13 -1.19
N GLN A 134 14.05 12.58 -0.05
CA GLN A 134 12.62 12.58 0.29
C GLN A 134 12.07 14.02 0.37
N ASN A 135 12.74 14.88 1.14
CA ASN A 135 12.31 16.28 1.32
C ASN A 135 12.29 17.04 0.00
N ARG A 136 13.36 16.93 -0.81
CA ARG A 136 13.43 17.55 -2.14
C ARG A 136 12.25 17.11 -3.01
N SER A 137 11.93 15.83 -3.04
CA SER A 137 10.83 15.31 -3.85
C SER A 137 9.45 15.84 -3.45
N ILE A 138 9.30 16.26 -2.19
CA ILE A 138 8.09 16.89 -1.67
C ILE A 138 8.10 18.39 -2.01
N VAL A 139 9.13 19.12 -1.61
CA VAL A 139 9.19 20.58 -1.70
C VAL A 139 9.21 21.09 -3.16
N ALA A 140 9.75 20.30 -4.09
CA ALA A 140 9.84 20.70 -5.51
C ALA A 140 8.52 20.61 -6.28
N ALA A 141 7.51 19.92 -5.76
CA ALA A 141 6.20 19.80 -6.41
C ALA A 141 5.39 21.11 -6.28
N ASP A 142 4.58 21.42 -7.30
CA ASP A 142 3.77 22.63 -7.34
C ASP A 142 2.44 22.47 -6.60
N ARG A 143 1.91 21.24 -6.54
CA ARG A 143 0.70 20.88 -5.80
C ARG A 143 0.88 19.52 -5.14
N HIS A 144 0.19 19.32 -4.02
CA HIS A 144 0.31 18.10 -3.24
C HIS A 144 -1.05 17.44 -3.03
N PHE A 145 -1.03 16.12 -3.14
CA PHE A 145 -2.10 15.25 -2.67
C PHE A 145 -1.63 14.45 -1.47
N THR A 146 -2.55 14.08 -0.61
CA THR A 146 -2.34 13.12 0.47
C THR A 146 -3.46 12.10 0.51
N VAL A 147 -3.13 10.91 1.01
CA VAL A 147 -4.11 9.82 1.10
C VAL A 147 -4.95 9.88 2.39
N SER A 148 -4.59 10.75 3.36
CA SER A 148 -5.31 10.93 4.62
C SER A 148 -5.15 12.35 5.17
N ARG A 149 -6.02 12.74 6.09
CA ARG A 149 -5.94 14.04 6.80
C ARG A 149 -4.67 14.12 7.64
N MET A 150 -4.30 13.02 8.31
CA MET A 150 -3.06 12.94 9.08
C MET A 150 -1.84 13.37 8.23
N TRP A 151 -1.71 12.88 6.99
CA TRP A 151 -0.58 13.24 6.14
C TRP A 151 -0.69 14.68 5.60
N ARG A 152 -1.90 15.19 5.34
CA ARG A 152 -2.11 16.61 5.03
C ARG A 152 -1.61 17.49 6.19
N ASP A 153 -2.02 17.18 7.41
CA ASP A 153 -1.67 17.96 8.59
C ASP A 153 -0.15 17.85 8.90
N THR A 154 0.45 16.68 8.62
CA THR A 154 1.90 16.49 8.71
C THR A 154 2.64 17.34 7.68
N LEU A 155 2.20 17.41 6.42
CA LEU A 155 2.79 18.27 5.39
C LEU A 155 2.71 19.74 5.78
N MET A 156 1.57 20.19 6.30
CA MET A 156 1.41 21.57 6.77
C MET A 156 2.32 21.88 7.94
N ARG A 157 2.39 20.99 8.94
CA ARG A 157 3.20 21.19 10.15
C ARG A 157 4.70 21.17 9.85
N ASP A 158 5.19 20.19 9.06
CA ASP A 158 6.60 19.91 8.92
C ASP A 158 7.24 20.66 7.72
N PHE A 159 6.44 21.02 6.72
CA PHE A 159 6.91 21.65 5.47
C PHE A 159 6.21 22.97 5.15
N GLY A 160 5.15 23.35 5.86
CA GLY A 160 4.34 24.53 5.53
C GLY A 160 3.56 24.38 4.21
N LEU A 161 3.34 23.16 3.74
CA LEU A 161 2.73 22.87 2.44
C LEU A 161 1.26 22.45 2.60
N SER A 162 0.39 23.08 1.81
CA SER A 162 -1.01 22.65 1.69
C SER A 162 -1.13 21.44 0.78
N ALA A 163 -2.12 20.57 1.08
CA ALA A 163 -2.39 19.40 0.25
C ALA A 163 -3.89 19.09 0.18
N THR A 164 -4.34 18.57 -0.96
CA THR A 164 -5.69 18.04 -1.13
C THR A 164 -5.73 16.57 -0.69
N VAL A 165 -6.66 16.22 0.19
CA VAL A 165 -6.87 14.83 0.60
C VAL A 165 -7.69 14.12 -0.46
N VAL A 166 -7.11 13.13 -1.11
CA VAL A 166 -7.76 12.35 -2.20
C VAL A 166 -8.14 10.93 -1.78
N GLY A 167 -7.55 10.43 -0.67
CA GLY A 167 -7.80 9.08 -0.19
C GLY A 167 -7.20 7.98 -1.05
N ASN A 168 -7.71 6.77 -0.85
CA ASN A 168 -7.44 5.58 -1.65
C ASN A 168 -8.74 4.84 -1.93
N GLY A 169 -8.72 3.96 -2.93
CA GLY A 169 -9.85 3.14 -3.31
C GLY A 169 -9.58 1.64 -3.21
N VAL A 170 -10.63 0.87 -3.25
CA VAL A 170 -10.62 -0.57 -3.44
C VAL A 170 -11.41 -0.93 -4.70
N ASP A 171 -10.91 -1.90 -5.47
CA ASP A 171 -11.61 -2.40 -6.65
C ASP A 171 -12.63 -3.48 -6.24
N LEU A 172 -13.90 -3.09 -6.15
CA LEU A 172 -15.01 -3.97 -5.76
C LEU A 172 -15.38 -5.01 -6.84
N LYS A 173 -14.79 -4.96 -8.04
CA LYS A 173 -14.93 -6.01 -9.05
C LYS A 173 -13.94 -7.16 -8.80
N VAL A 174 -12.80 -6.84 -8.21
CA VAL A 174 -11.72 -7.79 -7.87
C VAL A 174 -11.90 -8.29 -6.44
N PHE A 175 -12.00 -7.37 -5.47
CA PHE A 175 -12.18 -7.69 -4.06
C PHE A 175 -13.68 -7.78 -3.74
N THR A 176 -14.16 -9.00 -3.60
CA THR A 176 -15.59 -9.32 -3.42
C THR A 176 -15.73 -10.55 -2.52
N PRO A 177 -16.80 -10.67 -1.75
CA PRO A 177 -17.07 -11.87 -0.94
C PRO A 177 -17.40 -13.11 -1.78
N ARG A 178 -17.60 -12.96 -3.09
CA ARG A 178 -17.90 -14.06 -4.00
C ARG A 178 -16.66 -14.92 -4.25
N ALA A 179 -16.76 -16.22 -3.95
CA ALA A 179 -15.70 -17.18 -4.23
C ALA A 179 -15.42 -17.30 -5.74
N ASP A 180 -14.16 -17.51 -6.09
CA ASP A 180 -13.69 -17.68 -7.48
C ASP A 180 -13.07 -19.06 -7.76
N GLY A 181 -13.12 -19.98 -6.77
CA GLY A 181 -12.65 -21.36 -6.88
C GLY A 181 -11.21 -21.58 -6.44
N ARG A 182 -10.45 -20.53 -6.09
CA ARG A 182 -9.07 -20.65 -5.59
C ARG A 182 -8.97 -20.97 -4.12
N GLU A 183 -10.04 -20.77 -3.36
CA GLU A 183 -10.08 -20.87 -1.90
C GLU A 183 -9.66 -22.24 -1.40
N ALA A 184 -10.18 -23.31 -2.00
CA ALA A 184 -9.88 -24.68 -1.55
C ALA A 184 -8.38 -25.02 -1.64
N ALA A 185 -7.75 -24.69 -2.76
CA ALA A 185 -6.32 -24.94 -2.97
C ALA A 185 -5.45 -24.07 -2.06
N LEU A 186 -5.80 -22.77 -1.89
CA LEU A 186 -5.09 -21.86 -0.99
C LEU A 186 -5.24 -22.30 0.47
N ARG A 187 -6.45 -22.67 0.90
CA ARG A 187 -6.68 -23.16 2.27
C ARG A 187 -5.89 -24.43 2.54
N ALA A 188 -5.92 -25.42 1.65
CA ALA A 188 -5.15 -26.65 1.81
C ALA A 188 -3.64 -26.38 1.92
N ARG A 189 -3.11 -25.41 1.18
CA ARG A 189 -1.70 -25.05 1.20
C ARG A 189 -1.29 -24.23 2.43
N LEU A 190 -2.10 -23.23 2.82
CA LEU A 190 -1.70 -22.22 3.80
C LEU A 190 -2.32 -22.47 5.19
N CYS A 191 -3.52 -23.05 5.25
CA CYS A 191 -4.30 -23.24 6.48
C CYS A 191 -4.88 -24.64 6.55
N PRO A 192 -4.07 -25.71 6.45
CA PRO A 192 -4.60 -27.08 6.50
C PRO A 192 -5.32 -27.34 7.82
N GLY A 193 -6.49 -28.00 7.75
CA GLY A 193 -7.37 -28.28 8.87
C GLY A 193 -8.54 -27.30 9.01
N ASP A 194 -9.38 -27.57 10.03
CA ASP A 194 -10.65 -26.85 10.25
C ASP A 194 -10.54 -25.69 11.27
N GLY A 195 -9.36 -25.49 11.84
CA GLY A 195 -9.09 -24.41 12.78
C GLY A 195 -9.18 -23.02 12.14
N PRO A 196 -9.37 -21.97 12.97
CA PRO A 196 -9.44 -20.61 12.47
C PRO A 196 -8.12 -20.15 11.86
N ALA A 197 -8.23 -19.43 10.74
CA ALA A 197 -7.11 -18.87 10.00
C ALA A 197 -7.04 -17.36 10.19
N PHE A 198 -5.95 -16.86 10.76
CA PHE A 198 -5.63 -15.45 10.87
C PHE A 198 -4.64 -15.06 9.78
N LEU A 199 -4.87 -13.91 9.14
CA LEU A 199 -4.05 -13.40 8.06
C LEU A 199 -3.37 -12.09 8.46
N ALA A 200 -2.05 -12.02 8.33
CA ALA A 200 -1.27 -10.78 8.38
C ALA A 200 -0.69 -10.48 6.99
N VAL A 201 -0.89 -9.27 6.47
CA VAL A 201 -0.41 -8.86 5.13
C VAL A 201 0.60 -7.73 5.24
N GLY A 202 1.70 -7.90 4.50
CA GLY A 202 2.79 -6.92 4.42
C GLY A 202 4.15 -7.47 4.81
N GLY A 203 4.25 -8.79 5.06
CA GLY A 203 5.51 -9.47 5.41
C GLY A 203 5.97 -9.20 6.85
N VAL A 204 7.25 -9.48 7.11
CA VAL A 204 7.85 -9.30 8.44
C VAL A 204 8.53 -7.93 8.47
N GLU A 205 7.80 -6.91 8.92
CA GLU A 205 8.24 -5.52 9.01
C GLU A 205 7.81 -4.90 10.35
N GLU A 206 8.65 -4.03 10.91
CA GLU A 206 8.40 -3.37 12.20
C GLU A 206 7.10 -2.55 12.19
N ARG A 207 6.88 -1.73 11.15
CA ARG A 207 5.66 -0.91 11.05
C ARG A 207 4.38 -1.75 10.94
N LYS A 208 4.46 -3.00 10.41
CA LYS A 208 3.37 -3.98 10.36
C LYS A 208 3.18 -4.73 11.68
N ASN A 209 4.12 -4.56 12.59
CA ASN A 209 4.06 -5.09 13.96
C ASN A 209 4.00 -6.64 14.04
N THR A 210 4.62 -7.30 13.06
CA THR A 210 4.50 -8.75 12.87
C THR A 210 5.03 -9.55 14.08
N LEU A 211 6.06 -9.03 14.76
CA LEU A 211 6.57 -9.65 15.99
C LEU A 211 5.51 -9.62 17.12
N ARG A 212 4.78 -8.51 17.26
CA ARG A 212 3.71 -8.39 18.26
C ARG A 212 2.51 -9.27 17.89
N ILE A 213 2.22 -9.41 16.60
CA ILE A 213 1.21 -10.37 16.11
C ILE A 213 1.60 -11.79 16.51
N LEU A 214 2.87 -12.18 16.35
CA LEU A 214 3.37 -13.50 16.76
C LEU A 214 3.17 -13.73 18.26
N GLN A 215 3.51 -12.74 19.10
CA GLN A 215 3.33 -12.80 20.56
C GLN A 215 1.84 -12.94 20.96
N ALA A 216 0.95 -12.21 20.26
CA ALA A 216 -0.49 -12.31 20.46
C ALA A 216 -1.02 -13.68 20.02
N PHE A 217 -0.55 -14.19 18.88
CA PHE A 217 -0.97 -15.48 18.36
C PHE A 217 -0.58 -16.64 19.29
N ALA A 218 0.58 -16.57 19.93
CA ALA A 218 0.97 -17.54 20.96
C ALA A 218 -0.05 -17.61 22.13
N GLN A 219 -0.65 -16.45 22.51
CA GLN A 219 -1.71 -16.41 23.52
C GLN A 219 -3.02 -16.99 22.97
N VAL A 220 -3.37 -16.71 21.70
CA VAL A 220 -4.55 -17.31 21.04
C VAL A 220 -4.47 -18.82 21.01
N LEU A 221 -3.30 -19.40 20.78
CA LEU A 221 -3.11 -20.86 20.78
C LEU A 221 -3.41 -21.54 22.12
N ALA A 222 -3.39 -20.82 23.23
CA ALA A 222 -3.83 -21.35 24.52
C ALA A 222 -5.34 -21.63 24.56
N ILE A 223 -6.14 -20.87 23.79
CA ILE A 223 -7.61 -20.94 23.70
C ILE A 223 -8.04 -21.76 22.47
N ARG A 224 -7.32 -21.58 21.35
CA ARG A 224 -7.59 -22.19 20.05
C ARG A 224 -6.33 -22.89 19.52
N PRO A 225 -6.00 -24.08 20.03
CA PRO A 225 -4.76 -24.79 19.67
C PRO A 225 -4.74 -25.25 18.19
N ASP A 226 -5.88 -25.25 17.54
CA ASP A 226 -6.10 -25.55 16.12
C ASP A 226 -5.91 -24.34 15.20
N ALA A 227 -5.80 -23.11 15.73
CA ALA A 227 -5.63 -21.88 14.95
C ALA A 227 -4.34 -21.88 14.13
N ARG A 228 -4.36 -21.11 13.02
CA ARG A 228 -3.19 -20.84 12.18
C ARG A 228 -3.04 -19.35 11.93
N LEU A 229 -1.77 -18.92 11.79
CA LEU A 229 -1.41 -17.57 11.39
C LEU A 229 -0.66 -17.64 10.06
N VAL A 230 -1.19 -17.00 9.05
CA VAL A 230 -0.54 -16.83 7.74
C VAL A 230 0.03 -15.41 7.68
N VAL A 231 1.34 -15.29 7.41
CA VAL A 231 2.02 -14.03 7.17
C VAL A 231 2.33 -13.95 5.68
N ALA A 232 1.61 -13.13 4.96
CA ALA A 232 1.76 -12.93 3.52
C ALA A 232 2.46 -11.62 3.21
N GLY A 233 3.30 -11.63 2.18
CA GLY A 233 4.04 -10.47 1.69
C GLY A 233 5.55 -10.64 1.80
N GLY A 234 6.27 -9.91 0.94
CA GLY A 234 7.73 -9.84 0.93
C GLY A 234 8.23 -8.61 1.69
N ALA A 235 9.55 -8.52 1.87
CA ALA A 235 10.19 -7.35 2.43
C ALA A 235 10.04 -6.12 1.52
N SER A 236 9.90 -4.94 2.11
CA SER A 236 9.95 -3.67 1.40
C SER A 236 11.38 -3.33 0.96
N LEU A 237 11.57 -2.16 0.32
CA LEU A 237 12.91 -1.68 -0.08
C LEU A 237 13.78 -1.25 1.12
N LEU A 238 13.18 -1.11 2.30
CA LEU A 238 13.89 -0.75 3.52
C LEU A 238 14.61 -1.95 4.11
N ASP A 239 15.68 -1.70 4.88
CA ASP A 239 16.37 -2.75 5.61
C ASP A 239 15.57 -3.18 6.83
N HIS A 240 15.08 -4.40 6.81
CA HIS A 240 14.36 -5.03 7.90
C HIS A 240 15.14 -6.20 8.54
N GLY A 241 16.43 -6.36 8.21
CA GLY A 241 17.24 -7.53 8.60
C GLY A 241 17.24 -7.79 10.10
N GLY A 242 17.42 -6.76 10.92
CA GLY A 242 17.39 -6.84 12.38
C GLY A 242 16.03 -7.33 12.91
N TYR A 243 14.94 -6.69 12.48
CA TYR A 243 13.58 -7.06 12.89
C TYR A 243 13.19 -8.48 12.43
N GLN A 244 13.58 -8.87 11.22
CA GLN A 244 13.36 -10.21 10.70
C GLN A 244 14.16 -11.28 11.47
N ALA A 245 15.39 -10.95 11.91
CA ALA A 245 16.18 -11.84 12.74
C ALA A 245 15.53 -12.04 14.11
N GLU A 246 15.03 -10.98 14.74
CA GLU A 246 14.30 -11.03 15.99
C GLU A 246 13.01 -11.84 15.86
N PHE A 247 12.24 -11.64 14.80
CA PHE A 247 11.05 -12.40 14.51
C PHE A 247 11.37 -13.91 14.36
N ARG A 248 12.39 -14.27 13.58
CA ARG A 248 12.82 -15.68 13.43
C ARG A 248 13.27 -16.31 14.74
N LYS A 249 14.00 -15.54 15.56
CA LYS A 249 14.42 -15.97 16.90
C LYS A 249 13.19 -16.25 17.79
N ALA A 250 12.23 -15.33 17.83
CA ALA A 250 11.01 -15.47 18.61
C ALA A 250 10.16 -16.68 18.13
N LEU A 251 10.03 -16.85 16.81
CA LEU A 251 9.31 -17.99 16.23
C LEU A 251 9.98 -19.32 16.57
N GLY A 252 11.32 -19.40 16.48
CA GLY A 252 12.07 -20.61 16.80
C GLY A 252 12.14 -20.96 18.29
N ALA A 253 11.82 -20.01 19.18
CA ALA A 253 11.83 -20.23 20.62
C ALA A 253 10.61 -21.03 21.13
N ASP A 254 9.50 -21.05 20.38
CA ASP A 254 8.27 -21.77 20.73
C ASP A 254 7.81 -22.64 19.55
N ARG A 255 8.12 -23.94 19.63
CA ARG A 255 7.77 -24.91 18.60
C ARG A 255 6.25 -25.02 18.37
N ARG A 256 5.45 -24.92 19.44
CA ARG A 256 3.99 -24.95 19.34
C ARG A 256 3.47 -23.83 18.44
N THR A 257 3.98 -22.62 18.63
CA THR A 257 3.65 -21.47 17.78
C THR A 257 4.23 -21.64 16.38
N ALA A 258 5.49 -22.08 16.26
CA ALA A 258 6.15 -22.26 14.96
C ALA A 258 5.41 -23.23 14.04
N ASP A 259 4.90 -24.35 14.58
CA ASP A 259 4.13 -25.36 13.82
C ASP A 259 2.76 -24.84 13.33
N ARG A 260 2.33 -23.66 13.77
CA ARG A 260 1.05 -23.01 13.45
C ARG A 260 1.18 -21.73 12.67
N VAL A 261 2.40 -21.25 12.39
CA VAL A 261 2.67 -20.05 11.60
C VAL A 261 3.16 -20.45 10.21
N VAL A 262 2.54 -19.86 9.19
CA VAL A 262 2.91 -20.05 7.79
C VAL A 262 3.44 -18.73 7.24
N LEU A 263 4.72 -18.70 6.87
CA LEU A 263 5.32 -17.59 6.15
C LEU A 263 5.11 -17.81 4.65
N ALA A 264 4.02 -17.26 4.12
CA ALA A 264 3.63 -17.47 2.72
C ALA A 264 4.51 -16.74 1.71
N GLY A 265 5.28 -15.72 2.16
CA GLY A 265 6.05 -14.88 1.25
C GLY A 265 5.18 -14.00 0.35
N PRO A 266 5.75 -13.47 -0.76
CA PRO A 266 4.99 -12.73 -1.75
C PRO A 266 3.87 -13.59 -2.36
N MET A 267 2.67 -13.02 -2.47
CA MET A 267 1.51 -13.67 -3.08
C MET A 267 1.23 -13.05 -4.45
N GLU A 268 0.75 -13.88 -5.36
CA GLU A 268 0.24 -13.38 -6.62
C GLU A 268 -0.96 -12.47 -6.40
N GLN A 269 -1.02 -11.34 -7.12
CA GLN A 269 -2.10 -10.37 -6.96
C GLN A 269 -3.48 -10.99 -7.21
N ALA A 270 -3.56 -11.94 -8.14
CA ALA A 270 -4.79 -12.66 -8.47
C ALA A 270 -5.28 -13.57 -7.32
N ASP A 271 -4.40 -14.00 -6.42
CA ASP A 271 -4.73 -14.86 -5.28
C ASP A 271 -5.16 -14.06 -4.05
N MET A 272 -4.88 -12.75 -4.01
CA MET A 272 -5.17 -11.91 -2.85
C MET A 272 -6.65 -11.92 -2.41
N PRO A 273 -7.64 -11.82 -3.33
CA PRO A 273 -9.04 -11.89 -2.92
C PRO A 273 -9.41 -13.22 -2.25
N ALA A 274 -8.96 -14.34 -2.82
CA ALA A 274 -9.20 -15.66 -2.23
C ALA A 274 -8.45 -15.84 -0.90
N LEU A 275 -7.24 -15.27 -0.78
CA LEU A 275 -6.48 -15.28 0.48
C LEU A 275 -7.24 -14.53 1.60
N TYR A 276 -7.86 -13.40 1.31
CA TYR A 276 -8.72 -12.73 2.29
C TYR A 276 -9.93 -13.58 2.64
N ARG A 277 -10.64 -14.16 1.66
CA ARG A 277 -11.85 -14.97 1.90
C ARG A 277 -11.62 -16.23 2.72
N ILE A 278 -10.43 -16.85 2.64
CA ILE A 278 -10.12 -18.04 3.46
C ILE A 278 -9.72 -17.68 4.90
N ALA A 279 -9.46 -16.42 5.19
CA ALA A 279 -9.10 -15.95 6.52
C ALA A 279 -10.36 -15.68 7.37
N ASP A 280 -10.34 -16.09 8.63
CA ASP A 280 -11.36 -15.77 9.61
C ASP A 280 -11.26 -14.32 10.11
N ALA A 281 -10.06 -13.75 10.06
CA ALA A 281 -9.82 -12.32 10.28
C ALA A 281 -8.48 -11.87 9.66
N LEU A 282 -8.47 -10.62 9.16
CA LEU A 282 -7.23 -9.88 8.90
C LEU A 282 -6.71 -9.30 10.21
N VAL A 283 -5.46 -9.60 10.56
CA VAL A 283 -4.75 -9.08 11.73
C VAL A 283 -3.79 -7.99 11.28
N PHE A 284 -4.16 -6.72 11.51
CA PHE A 284 -3.46 -5.58 10.95
C PHE A 284 -3.16 -4.48 12.00
N PRO A 285 -2.51 -4.82 13.14
CA PRO A 285 -2.18 -3.90 14.21
C PRO A 285 -0.94 -3.07 13.90
N SER A 286 -0.90 -2.43 12.74
CA SER A 286 0.23 -1.59 12.32
C SER A 286 0.46 -0.44 13.29
N VAL A 287 1.73 -0.10 13.52
CA VAL A 287 2.12 1.05 14.37
C VAL A 287 2.24 2.33 13.53
N LYS A 288 2.35 2.21 12.22
CA LYS A 288 2.38 3.33 11.26
C LYS A 288 1.86 2.88 9.91
N GLU A 289 0.97 3.69 9.32
CA GLU A 289 0.43 3.44 7.97
C GLU A 289 0.26 4.72 7.16
N GLY A 290 0.29 4.56 5.84
CA GLY A 290 -0.11 5.63 4.92
C GLY A 290 -1.62 5.74 4.83
N PHE A 291 -2.28 4.59 4.62
CA PHE A 291 -3.72 4.48 4.47
C PHE A 291 -4.27 3.14 4.99
N GLY A 292 -3.71 2.00 4.56
CA GLY A 292 -4.16 0.67 4.95
C GLY A 292 -5.06 -0.01 3.93
N LEU A 293 -4.67 -0.01 2.63
CA LEU A 293 -5.42 -0.64 1.54
C LEU A 293 -5.85 -2.07 1.84
N VAL A 294 -4.97 -2.87 2.47
CA VAL A 294 -5.27 -4.28 2.80
C VAL A 294 -6.47 -4.43 3.75
N ALA A 295 -6.77 -3.43 4.58
CA ALA A 295 -7.97 -3.44 5.41
C ALA A 295 -9.24 -3.29 4.57
N LEU A 296 -9.24 -2.36 3.59
CA LEU A 296 -10.37 -2.20 2.66
C LEU A 296 -10.56 -3.43 1.76
N GLU A 297 -9.46 -4.02 1.28
CA GLU A 297 -9.48 -5.22 0.45
C GLU A 297 -10.08 -6.41 1.22
N ALA A 298 -9.67 -6.61 2.47
CA ALA A 298 -10.23 -7.65 3.33
C ALA A 298 -11.72 -7.42 3.63
N MET A 299 -12.12 -6.19 3.96
CA MET A 299 -13.53 -5.83 4.19
C MET A 299 -14.37 -6.07 2.95
N ALA A 300 -13.89 -5.67 1.76
CA ALA A 300 -14.55 -5.90 0.49
C ALA A 300 -14.71 -7.41 0.17
N CYS A 301 -13.81 -8.26 0.68
CA CYS A 301 -13.92 -9.73 0.59
C CYS A 301 -14.80 -10.34 1.70
N GLY A 302 -15.39 -9.54 2.59
CA GLY A 302 -16.21 -10.00 3.71
C GLY A 302 -15.43 -10.52 4.91
N THR A 303 -14.11 -10.30 4.93
CA THR A 303 -13.22 -10.74 6.01
C THR A 303 -13.22 -9.71 7.14
N PRO A 304 -13.51 -10.11 8.40
CA PRO A 304 -13.38 -9.24 9.55
C PRO A 304 -11.97 -8.66 9.67
N VAL A 305 -11.88 -7.37 10.00
CA VAL A 305 -10.59 -6.66 10.17
C VAL A 305 -10.41 -6.29 11.64
N LEU A 306 -9.28 -6.67 12.21
CA LEU A 306 -8.80 -6.06 13.44
C LEU A 306 -7.59 -5.16 13.14
N THR A 307 -7.60 -3.94 13.69
CA THR A 307 -6.58 -2.94 13.41
C THR A 307 -6.31 -2.02 14.60
N SER A 308 -5.22 -1.28 14.52
CA SER A 308 -4.81 -0.31 15.55
C SER A 308 -5.75 0.89 15.60
N ARG A 309 -6.07 1.36 16.80
CA ARG A 309 -6.82 2.62 16.98
C ARG A 309 -5.91 3.85 16.85
N ILE A 310 -5.35 4.03 15.68
CA ILE A 310 -4.46 5.15 15.31
C ILE A 310 -4.87 5.75 13.97
N PRO A 311 -4.53 7.03 13.67
CA PRO A 311 -4.59 7.52 12.30
C PRO A 311 -3.64 6.73 11.38
N PRO A 312 -4.01 6.51 10.12
CA PRO A 312 -5.22 6.99 9.44
C PRO A 312 -6.46 6.10 9.65
N PHE A 313 -6.37 4.95 10.34
CA PHE A 313 -7.51 4.03 10.48
C PHE A 313 -8.72 4.69 11.14
N THR A 314 -8.52 5.52 12.18
CA THR A 314 -9.58 6.27 12.84
C THR A 314 -10.21 7.37 11.97
N GLU A 315 -9.62 7.68 10.82
CA GLU A 315 -10.21 8.58 9.81
C GLU A 315 -11.17 7.85 8.87
N HIS A 316 -10.98 6.54 8.71
CA HIS A 316 -11.64 5.72 7.69
C HIS A 316 -12.69 4.79 8.29
N PHE A 317 -12.48 4.31 9.53
CA PHE A 317 -13.31 3.29 10.15
C PHE A 317 -13.93 3.79 11.46
N GLY A 318 -15.20 3.44 11.66
CA GLY A 318 -15.90 3.60 12.93
C GLY A 318 -15.77 2.36 13.83
N ASP A 319 -16.34 2.44 15.04
CA ASP A 319 -16.30 1.35 16.03
C ASP A 319 -17.09 0.10 15.59
N ASP A 320 -18.00 0.26 14.64
CA ASP A 320 -18.78 -0.85 14.07
C ASP A 320 -18.19 -1.46 12.81
N ASP A 321 -17.14 -0.86 12.24
CA ASP A 321 -16.56 -1.29 10.97
C ASP A 321 -15.39 -2.26 11.15
N VAL A 322 -14.66 -2.16 12.30
CA VAL A 322 -13.47 -2.95 12.61
C VAL A 322 -13.44 -3.34 14.09
N ILE A 323 -12.52 -4.23 14.44
CA ILE A 323 -12.18 -4.54 15.84
C ILE A 323 -10.92 -3.75 16.17
N TRP A 324 -11.03 -2.81 17.11
CA TRP A 324 -9.89 -2.00 17.54
C TRP A 324 -8.99 -2.77 18.50
N CYS A 325 -7.68 -2.60 18.35
CA CYS A 325 -6.70 -3.08 19.32
C CYS A 325 -5.62 -2.04 19.62
N ASN A 326 -4.95 -2.21 20.76
CA ASN A 326 -3.74 -1.48 21.08
C ASN A 326 -2.54 -2.19 20.43
N PRO A 327 -1.85 -1.58 19.44
CA PRO A 327 -0.74 -2.21 18.74
C PRO A 327 0.48 -2.48 19.64
N HIS A 328 0.56 -1.83 20.80
CA HIS A 328 1.69 -2.00 21.73
C HIS A 328 1.45 -3.08 22.79
N ALA A 329 0.26 -3.70 22.83
CA ALA A 329 -0.11 -4.73 23.79
C ALA A 329 -0.51 -6.03 23.09
N ALA A 330 0.33 -7.07 23.19
CA ALA A 330 0.04 -8.37 22.60
C ALA A 330 -1.28 -8.98 23.10
N GLY A 331 -1.64 -8.80 24.38
CA GLY A 331 -2.92 -9.23 24.93
C GLY A 331 -4.11 -8.57 24.22
N SER A 332 -4.05 -7.26 24.00
CA SER A 332 -5.12 -6.54 23.28
C SER A 332 -5.30 -7.05 21.84
N ILE A 333 -4.21 -7.40 21.16
CA ILE A 333 -4.26 -7.99 19.82
C ILE A 333 -4.85 -9.42 19.91
N ALA A 334 -4.45 -10.22 20.91
CA ALA A 334 -4.98 -11.57 21.10
C ALA A 334 -6.49 -11.55 21.41
N ASP A 335 -6.95 -10.64 22.28
CA ASP A 335 -8.38 -10.46 22.59
C ASP A 335 -9.17 -10.07 21.33
N ALA A 336 -8.63 -9.17 20.51
CA ALA A 336 -9.24 -8.78 19.24
C ALA A 336 -9.31 -9.97 18.26
N MET A 337 -8.26 -10.80 18.18
CA MET A 337 -8.25 -12.03 17.36
C MET A 337 -9.34 -13.00 17.79
N VAL A 338 -9.47 -13.26 19.09
CA VAL A 338 -10.51 -14.15 19.64
C VAL A 338 -11.91 -13.55 19.40
N THR A 339 -12.07 -12.24 19.62
CA THR A 339 -13.33 -11.51 19.37
C THR A 339 -13.79 -11.65 17.92
N ALA A 340 -12.85 -11.61 16.96
CA ALA A 340 -13.15 -11.75 15.54
C ALA A 340 -13.79 -13.11 15.19
N LEU A 341 -13.59 -14.14 15.99
CA LEU A 341 -14.16 -15.48 15.78
C LEU A 341 -15.64 -15.58 16.24
N ALA A 342 -16.11 -14.62 17.05
CA ALA A 342 -17.48 -14.66 17.57
C ALA A 342 -18.51 -14.46 16.43
N PRO A 343 -19.49 -15.38 16.25
CA PRO A 343 -20.43 -15.32 15.12
C PRO A 343 -21.25 -14.01 15.08
N ALA A 344 -21.58 -13.44 16.24
CA ALA A 344 -22.31 -12.17 16.31
C ALA A 344 -21.47 -11.00 15.80
N ILE A 345 -20.18 -10.96 16.13
CA ILE A 345 -19.24 -9.94 15.66
C ILE A 345 -19.02 -10.07 14.15
N ARG A 346 -18.79 -11.29 13.67
CA ARG A 346 -18.62 -11.54 12.22
C ARG A 346 -19.83 -11.07 11.42
N ARG A 347 -21.06 -11.39 11.85
CA ARG A 347 -22.28 -10.93 11.19
C ARG A 347 -22.41 -9.40 11.19
N ARG A 348 -22.10 -8.74 12.33
CA ARG A 348 -22.13 -7.28 12.43
C ARG A 348 -21.14 -6.64 11.45
N LEU A 349 -19.89 -7.07 11.45
CA LEU A 349 -18.85 -6.52 10.59
C LEU A 349 -19.14 -6.78 9.10
N SER A 350 -19.63 -7.97 8.75
CA SER A 350 -20.01 -8.29 7.37
C SER A 350 -21.18 -7.40 6.88
N ALA A 351 -22.16 -7.13 7.72
CA ALA A 351 -23.29 -6.25 7.39
C ALA A 351 -22.86 -4.77 7.19
N ARG A 352 -21.73 -4.36 7.75
CA ARG A 352 -21.18 -3.00 7.65
C ARG A 352 -20.16 -2.83 6.52
N ALA A 353 -19.58 -3.94 6.04
CA ALA A 353 -18.47 -3.93 5.09
C ALA A 353 -18.78 -3.10 3.83
N ASP A 354 -19.94 -3.30 3.19
CA ASP A 354 -20.31 -2.57 1.98
C ASP A 354 -20.37 -1.04 2.21
N ALA A 355 -20.93 -0.61 3.34
CA ALA A 355 -21.00 0.81 3.69
C ALA A 355 -19.62 1.39 4.00
N ALA A 356 -18.76 0.65 4.69
CA ALA A 356 -17.41 1.08 5.02
C ALA A 356 -16.54 1.24 3.77
N VAL A 357 -16.63 0.34 2.78
CA VAL A 357 -15.85 0.42 1.54
C VAL A 357 -16.46 1.35 0.49
N ALA A 358 -17.77 1.66 0.56
CA ALA A 358 -18.47 2.48 -0.45
C ALA A 358 -17.90 3.91 -0.58
N ALA A 359 -17.32 4.46 0.49
CA ALA A 359 -16.63 5.76 0.47
C ALA A 359 -15.27 5.70 -0.25
N HIS A 360 -14.69 4.52 -0.36
CA HIS A 360 -13.34 4.26 -0.84
C HIS A 360 -13.35 3.60 -2.22
N ARG A 361 -13.96 4.28 -3.21
CA ARG A 361 -14.03 3.80 -4.59
C ARG A 361 -13.06 4.59 -5.45
N TRP A 362 -12.43 3.91 -6.41
CA TRP A 362 -11.45 4.53 -7.30
C TRP A 362 -12.03 5.63 -8.19
N ASP A 363 -13.30 5.55 -8.58
CA ASP A 363 -13.98 6.63 -9.32
C ASP A 363 -14.05 7.93 -8.50
N ARG A 364 -14.31 7.84 -7.19
CA ARG A 364 -14.30 9.00 -6.28
C ARG A 364 -12.89 9.54 -6.06
N VAL A 365 -11.91 8.65 -5.90
CA VAL A 365 -10.50 9.02 -5.76
C VAL A 365 -10.03 9.77 -7.01
N ALA A 366 -10.31 9.25 -8.21
CA ALA A 366 -9.96 9.90 -9.46
C ALA A 366 -10.64 11.28 -9.59
N ALA A 367 -11.95 11.36 -9.31
CA ALA A 367 -12.69 12.62 -9.35
C ALA A 367 -12.09 13.69 -8.40
N ALA A 368 -11.59 13.29 -7.23
CA ALA A 368 -10.95 14.20 -6.28
C ALA A 368 -9.62 14.81 -6.78
N HIS A 369 -8.96 14.18 -7.76
CA HIS A 369 -7.73 14.72 -8.37
C HIS A 369 -8.03 15.78 -9.45
N LEU A 370 -9.19 15.70 -10.14
CA LEU A 370 -9.48 16.47 -11.33
C LEU A 370 -9.42 18.00 -11.14
N PRO A 371 -9.92 18.60 -10.04
CA PRO A 371 -9.84 20.05 -9.87
C PRO A 371 -8.40 20.58 -9.87
N VAL A 372 -7.48 19.86 -9.23
CA VAL A 372 -6.06 20.25 -9.18
C VAL A 372 -5.37 20.02 -10.53
N TYR A 373 -5.71 18.94 -11.24
CA TYR A 373 -5.20 18.70 -12.59
C TYR A 373 -5.67 19.75 -13.58
N GLN A 374 -6.94 20.16 -13.45
CA GLN A 374 -7.51 21.23 -14.28
C GLN A 374 -6.81 22.56 -14.05
N GLU A 375 -6.58 22.94 -12.80
CA GLU A 375 -5.82 24.14 -12.44
C GLU A 375 -4.41 24.15 -13.08
N ILE A 376 -3.70 23.01 -13.02
CA ILE A 376 -2.37 22.91 -13.62
C ILE A 376 -2.42 23.02 -15.15
N TRP A 377 -3.39 22.36 -15.76
CA TRP A 377 -3.58 22.39 -17.20
C TRP A 377 -3.91 23.82 -17.70
N GLU A 378 -4.80 24.53 -17.01
CA GLU A 378 -5.16 25.91 -17.33
C GLU A 378 -3.96 26.84 -17.20
N ASN A 379 -3.20 26.77 -16.10
CA ASN A 379 -1.98 27.56 -15.89
C ASN A 379 -0.87 27.23 -16.91
N ALA A 380 -0.90 26.07 -17.53
CA ALA A 380 0.05 25.70 -18.58
C ALA A 380 -0.33 26.27 -19.97
N HIS A 381 -1.60 26.67 -20.17
CA HIS A 381 -2.13 27.17 -21.45
C HIS A 381 -2.53 28.63 -21.40
N ALA A 382 -2.49 29.27 -20.21
CA ALA A 382 -2.60 30.71 -20.04
C ALA A 382 -1.24 31.41 -20.29
#